data_5eff84000fb9cdafb1d16bc30bbab8c6
#
_entry.id   5eff84000fb9cdafb1d16bc30bbab8c6
#
_cell.length_a   1.000
_cell.length_b   1.000
_cell.length_c   1.000
_cell.angle_alpha   90.00
_cell.angle_beta   90.00
_cell.angle_gamma   90.00
#
_symmetry.space_group_name_H-M   'P 1'
#
loop_
_entity.id
_entity.type
_entity.pdbx_description
1 polymer ?
#
loop_
_entity_poly.entity_id
_entity_poly.type
_entity_poly.pdbx_seq_one_letter_code
_entity_poly.pdbx_strand_id
1 'polypeptide(L)'
;MRTLIVLVLLSTGAFASDYTPDPENGAFLHRDHCIDCHRVDNHEALYTRENRIVQERIRLNGQVSACVQILSLGFFPEEEQDVAEFLNREYYKFGQPN
;
A
#
# COMPACT_ATOMS: atom_id res chain seq x y z
N MET A 1 34.14 -40.15 -16.26
CA MET A 1 33.98 -39.50 -15.90
C MET A 1 33.06 -38.92 -15.81
N ARG A 2 32.46 -38.74 -15.46
CA ARG A 2 31.56 -38.21 -15.40
C ARG A 2 31.38 -37.09 -14.99
N THR A 3 30.82 -36.32 -15.30
CA THR A 3 30.66 -35.21 -15.01
C THR A 3 29.50 -34.94 -14.39
N LEU A 4 29.47 -34.30 -13.40
CA LEU A 4 28.40 -34.07 -12.79
C LEU A 4 27.96 -32.80 -12.92
N ILE A 5 27.04 -32.43 -13.42
CA ILE A 5 26.52 -31.21 -13.53
C ILE A 5 25.62 -30.90 -12.55
N VAL A 6 25.91 -30.12 -11.76
CA VAL A 6 25.06 -29.75 -10.82
C VAL A 6 24.30 -28.63 -11.23
N LEU A 7 23.19 -28.66 -11.44
CA LEU A 7 22.43 -27.65 -11.81
C LEU A 7 21.88 -27.03 -10.74
N VAL A 8 22.30 -26.05 -10.35
CA VAL A 8 21.75 -25.36 -9.35
C VAL A 8 20.74 -24.53 -9.77
N LEU A 9 19.66 -24.70 -9.46
CA LEU A 9 18.68 -23.90 -9.80
C LEU A 9 18.45 -22.94 -8.89
N LEU A 10 18.70 -21.90 -9.01
CA LEU A 10 18.39 -20.93 -8.20
C LEU A 10 17.16 -20.43 -8.35
N SER A 11 16.38 -20.56 -7.65
CA SER A 11 15.16 -20.03 -7.77
C SER A 11 15.19 -18.83 -7.23
N THR A 12 15.25 -17.94 -7.82
CA THR A 12 15.22 -16.75 -7.35
C THR A 12 13.99 -16.36 -7.12
N GLY A 13 13.46 -16.46 -6.46
CA GLY A 13 12.32 -16.08 -6.14
C GLY A 13 11.91 -14.87 -6.26
N ALA A 14 11.02 -14.68 -6.54
CA ALA A 14 10.57 -13.57 -6.70
C ALA A 14 10.08 -13.21 -5.59
N PHE A 15 10.06 -12.38 -5.16
CA PHE A 15 9.63 -12.11 -4.05
C PHE A 15 8.60 -11.26 -4.01
N ALA A 16 8.48 -10.48 -3.67
CA ALA A 16 7.65 -9.48 -3.52
C ALA A 16 6.34 -9.56 -3.96
N SER A 17 6.09 -10.14 -4.90
CA SER A 17 4.83 -10.03 -5.36
C SER A 17 3.88 -10.96 -4.80
N ASP A 18 4.20 -11.73 -3.90
CA ASP A 18 3.25 -12.64 -3.38
C ASP A 18 2.41 -12.11 -2.26
N TYR A 19 2.66 -10.97 -1.77
CA TYR A 19 1.91 -10.48 -0.64
C TYR A 19 0.53 -10.02 -1.05
N THR A 20 -0.47 -10.45 -0.35
CA THR A 20 -1.83 -10.01 -0.59
C THR A 20 -2.20 -8.98 0.48
N PRO A 21 -2.39 -7.76 0.10
CA PRO A 21 -2.66 -6.73 1.09
C PRO A 21 -3.92 -7.00 1.90
N ASP A 22 -3.89 -6.61 3.15
CA ASP A 22 -4.97 -6.85 4.08
C ASP A 22 -5.65 -5.52 4.38
N PRO A 23 -6.81 -5.25 3.81
CA PRO A 23 -7.46 -3.97 4.01
C PRO A 23 -7.95 -3.76 5.43
N GLU A 24 -8.21 -4.82 6.17
CA GLU A 24 -8.64 -4.65 7.55
C GLU A 24 -7.49 -4.12 8.39
N ASN A 25 -6.30 -4.66 8.19
CA ASN A 25 -5.15 -4.14 8.89
C ASN A 25 -4.87 -2.71 8.41
N GLY A 26 -5.10 -2.45 7.14
CA GLY A 26 -4.93 -1.10 6.62
C GLY A 26 -5.87 -0.12 7.30
N ALA A 27 -7.11 -0.52 7.53
CA ALA A 27 -8.06 0.35 8.22
C ALA A 27 -7.59 0.66 9.63
N PHE A 28 -7.07 -0.33 10.30
CA PHE A 28 -6.59 -0.15 11.65
C PHE A 28 -5.40 0.81 11.68
N LEU A 29 -4.45 0.61 10.80
CA LEU A 29 -3.27 1.46 10.76
C LEU A 29 -3.63 2.89 10.36
N HIS A 30 -4.56 3.03 9.43
CA HIS A 30 -5.00 4.34 9.00
C HIS A 30 -5.64 5.08 10.16
N ARG A 31 -6.51 4.40 10.89
CA ARG A 31 -7.18 5.05 11.99
C ARG A 31 -6.21 5.43 13.08
N ASP A 32 -5.24 4.59 13.36
CA ASP A 32 -4.35 4.85 14.46
C ASP A 32 -3.24 5.83 14.14
N HIS A 33 -2.85 5.94 12.87
CA HIS A 33 -1.65 6.69 12.56
C HIS A 33 -1.86 7.80 11.53
N CYS A 34 -2.89 7.74 10.74
CA CYS A 34 -3.03 8.69 9.66
C CYS A 34 -4.05 9.79 9.94
N ILE A 35 -5.10 9.44 10.63
CA ILE A 35 -6.16 10.40 10.87
C ILE A 35 -5.70 11.55 11.73
N ASP A 36 -4.79 11.29 12.65
CA ASP A 36 -4.32 12.34 13.50
C ASP A 36 -3.75 13.50 12.73
N CYS A 37 -3.11 13.24 11.62
CA CYS A 37 -2.55 14.30 10.84
C CYS A 37 -3.55 14.92 9.91
N HIS A 38 -4.62 14.22 9.61
CA HIS A 38 -5.65 14.77 8.76
C HIS A 38 -6.80 15.16 9.64
N ARG A 39 -6.55 15.88 10.71
CA ARG A 39 -7.59 16.13 11.57
C ARG A 39 -8.43 17.18 11.15
N VAL A 40 -8.69 17.42 10.01
CA VAL A 40 -9.62 18.37 9.57
C VAL A 40 -10.95 17.77 9.60
N ASP A 41 -11.93 18.55 9.60
CA ASP A 41 -13.27 18.12 9.72
C ASP A 41 -13.68 17.11 8.73
N ASN A 42 -13.12 17.01 7.62
CA ASN A 42 -13.61 16.11 6.61
C ASN A 42 -12.43 15.42 5.98
N HIS A 43 -11.73 14.60 6.73
CA HIS A 43 -10.53 13.97 6.19
C HIS A 43 -10.84 13.10 4.99
N GLU A 44 -12.07 12.59 4.88
CA GLU A 44 -12.39 11.72 3.74
C GLU A 44 -12.37 12.50 2.44
N ALA A 45 -12.61 13.77 2.48
CA ALA A 45 -12.59 14.56 1.26
C ALA A 45 -11.21 14.61 0.63
N LEU A 46 -10.16 14.39 1.41
CA LEU A 46 -8.83 14.37 0.84
C LEU A 46 -8.71 13.25 -0.18
N TYR A 47 -9.46 12.19 0.00
CA TYR A 47 -9.36 11.02 -0.86
C TYR A 47 -10.42 10.98 -1.95
N THR A 48 -11.50 11.71 -1.79
CA THR A 48 -12.61 11.57 -2.71
C THR A 48 -12.89 12.79 -3.59
N ARG A 49 -12.33 13.94 -3.26
CA ARG A 49 -12.64 15.12 -4.06
C ARG A 49 -12.06 14.98 -5.46
N GLU A 50 -12.60 15.70 -6.37
CA GLU A 50 -12.18 15.54 -7.75
C GLU A 50 -10.75 15.93 -7.99
N ASN A 51 -10.27 16.93 -7.33
CA ASN A 51 -8.90 17.38 -7.56
C ASN A 51 -7.93 16.79 -6.53
N ARG A 52 -8.22 15.58 -6.08
CA ARG A 52 -7.33 14.92 -5.14
C ARG A 52 -5.99 14.67 -5.80
N ILE A 53 -4.95 14.59 -4.98
CA ILE A 53 -3.61 14.43 -5.50
C ILE A 53 -3.41 13.11 -6.20
N VAL A 54 -3.92 12.03 -5.66
CA VAL A 54 -3.73 10.73 -6.27
C VAL A 54 -4.83 10.49 -7.27
N GLN A 55 -4.46 10.37 -8.54
CA GLN A 55 -5.42 10.17 -9.60
C GLN A 55 -5.35 8.80 -10.25
N GLU A 56 -4.43 7.94 -9.81
CA GLU A 56 -4.28 6.61 -10.36
C GLU A 56 -3.91 5.64 -9.28
N ARG A 57 -4.35 4.39 -9.44
CA ARG A 57 -4.07 3.37 -8.43
C ARG A 57 -2.57 3.18 -8.20
N ILE A 58 -1.80 3.24 -9.28
CA ILE A 58 -0.40 2.97 -9.14
C ILE A 58 0.30 4.03 -8.31
N ARG A 59 -0.27 5.21 -8.18
CA ARG A 59 0.38 6.24 -7.40
C ARG A 59 -0.05 6.22 -5.96
N LEU A 60 -1.07 5.46 -5.63
CA LEU A 60 -1.58 5.45 -4.26
C LEU A 60 -0.56 4.87 -3.29
N ASN A 61 0.09 3.78 -3.70
CA ASN A 61 1.08 3.18 -2.82
C ASN A 61 2.24 4.15 -2.58
N GLY A 62 2.63 4.88 -3.60
CA GLY A 62 3.71 5.85 -3.43
C GLY A 62 3.32 6.98 -2.51
N GLN A 63 2.07 7.41 -2.57
CA GLN A 63 1.61 8.48 -1.68
C GLN A 63 1.57 8.01 -0.24
N VAL A 64 1.12 6.78 -0.01
CA VAL A 64 1.10 6.21 1.33
C VAL A 64 2.53 6.14 1.86
N SER A 65 3.46 5.67 1.03
CA SER A 65 4.84 5.53 1.46
C SER A 65 5.43 6.90 1.80
N ALA A 66 5.13 7.91 1.02
CA ALA A 66 5.63 9.26 1.28
C ALA A 66 5.11 9.77 2.63
N CYS A 67 3.85 9.53 2.92
CA CYS A 67 3.28 9.96 4.18
C CYS A 67 3.88 9.21 5.37
N VAL A 68 4.12 7.91 5.19
CA VAL A 68 4.73 7.11 6.24
C VAL A 68 6.12 7.66 6.55
N GLN A 69 6.85 8.07 5.54
CA GLN A 69 8.18 8.60 5.76
C GLN A 69 8.14 9.98 6.40
N ILE A 70 7.24 10.82 5.95
CA ILE A 70 7.13 12.15 6.51
C ILE A 70 6.77 12.09 7.99
N LEU A 71 5.93 11.15 8.35
CA LEU A 71 5.50 11.03 9.73
C LEU A 71 6.40 10.11 10.54
N SER A 72 7.38 9.51 9.91
CA SER A 72 8.34 8.62 10.57
C SER A 72 7.63 7.47 11.28
N LEU A 73 6.68 6.86 10.60
CA LEU A 73 5.92 5.79 11.23
C LEU A 73 6.64 4.46 11.27
N GLY A 74 7.62 4.26 10.42
CA GLY A 74 8.38 3.02 10.44
C GLY A 74 7.62 1.80 9.97
N PHE A 75 6.65 2.00 9.10
CA PHE A 75 5.88 0.88 8.59
C PHE A 75 6.72 0.00 7.68
N PHE A 76 6.45 -1.28 7.71
CA PHE A 76 7.03 -2.18 6.72
C PHE A 76 6.30 -2.00 5.40
N PRO A 77 6.91 -2.39 4.31
CA PRO A 77 6.23 -2.25 3.01
C PRO A 77 4.87 -2.92 2.96
N GLU A 78 4.71 -4.05 3.63
CA GLU A 78 3.42 -4.72 3.66
C GLU A 78 2.37 -3.89 4.36
N GLU A 79 2.79 -3.17 5.39
CA GLU A 79 1.84 -2.33 6.10
C GLU A 79 1.41 -1.15 5.24
N GLU A 80 2.32 -0.62 4.45
CA GLU A 80 1.97 0.44 3.52
C GLU A 80 1.00 -0.07 2.46
N GLN A 81 1.20 -1.30 2.00
CA GLN A 81 0.28 -1.89 1.03
C GLN A 81 -1.09 -2.11 1.64
N ASP A 82 -1.14 -2.50 2.90
CA ASP A 82 -2.42 -2.70 3.58
C ASP A 82 -3.19 -1.39 3.65
N VAL A 83 -2.52 -0.30 3.98
CA VAL A 83 -3.17 1.00 4.05
C VAL A 83 -3.65 1.42 2.67
N ALA A 84 -2.80 1.24 1.65
CA ALA A 84 -3.20 1.63 0.30
C ALA A 84 -4.41 0.82 -0.16
N GLU A 85 -4.46 -0.44 0.17
CA GLU A 85 -5.58 -1.27 -0.23
C GLU A 85 -6.86 -0.82 0.47
N PHE A 86 -6.76 -0.51 1.76
CA PHE A 86 -7.90 0.00 2.49
C PHE A 86 -8.40 1.31 1.87
N LEU A 87 -7.49 2.23 1.61
CA LEU A 87 -7.88 3.51 1.05
C LEU A 87 -8.52 3.35 -0.32
N ASN A 88 -8.00 2.41 -1.10
CA ASN A 88 -8.58 2.20 -2.41
C ASN A 88 -9.99 1.62 -2.31
N ARG A 89 -10.19 0.67 -1.46
CA ARG A 89 -11.49 0.05 -1.34
C ARG A 89 -12.52 0.99 -0.76
N GLU A 90 -12.08 1.80 0.18
CA GLU A 90 -13.02 2.65 0.85
C GLU A 90 -13.26 3.97 0.14
N TYR A 91 -12.24 4.56 -0.43
CA TYR A 91 -12.35 5.89 -0.94
C TYR A 91 -12.00 6.07 -2.41
N TYR A 92 -10.84 5.61 -2.84
CA TYR A 92 -10.40 5.91 -4.20
C TYR A 92 -11.10 5.04 -5.23
N LYS A 93 -11.27 3.78 -4.95
CA LYS A 93 -12.02 2.85 -5.80
C LYS A 93 -11.49 2.69 -7.21
N PHE A 94 -10.18 2.83 -7.37
CA PHE A 94 -9.57 2.62 -8.66
C PHE A 94 -9.68 1.13 -9.03
N GLY A 95 -10.08 0.90 -10.26
CA GLY A 95 -10.11 -0.47 -10.74
C GLY A 95 -11.17 -1.37 -10.14
N GLN A 96 -12.10 -0.82 -9.39
CA GLN A 96 -13.13 -1.64 -8.78
C GLN A 96 -14.44 -1.47 -9.50
N PRO A 97 -15.19 -2.51 -9.64
CA PRO A 97 -16.47 -2.37 -10.30
C PRO A 97 -17.37 -1.57 -9.42
N ASN A 98 -18.27 -0.92 -10.03
CA ASN A 98 -19.20 -0.14 -9.25
C ASN A 98 -20.38 -0.90 -8.82
#